data_4143816cb06d925bc635573b960194bb
#
_entry.id   4143816cb06d925bc635573b960194bb
#
_cell.length_a   1.000
_cell.length_b   1.000
_cell.length_c   1.000
_cell.angle_alpha   90.00
_cell.angle_beta   90.00
_cell.angle_gamma   90.00
#
_symmetry.space_group_name_H-M   'P 1'
#
loop_
_entity.id
_entity.type
_entity.pdbx_description
1 polymer ?
#
loop_
_entity_poly.entity_id
_entity_poly.type
_entity_poly.pdbx_seq_one_letter_code
_entity_poly.pdbx_strand_id
1 'polypeptide(L)'
;DGGYLDDAIVKLTPDGEILYEKSVSQIFIDNGLEHLLFAYGSFFDPDPIHINDIQPVNFDGEYWKKGDVFLSLAGQSMVILFRPSTEEILWKRQKNIFYQHDINIINEEEISIFNNNKRLFYQKKDYIDGHNEVLIYNFKTQQVSSYLQKSLEREDVRTPGQGRGKILSNGDLFVEETDYAR
;
A
#
# COMPACT_ATOMS: atom_id res chain seq x y z
N ASP A 1 18.18 -11.19 21.23
CA ASP A 1 17.74 -11.07 19.87
C ASP A 1 16.53 -10.11 19.82
N GLY A 2 16.74 -8.85 19.63
CA GLY A 2 15.69 -7.84 19.45
C GLY A 2 15.22 -7.81 18.00
N GLY A 3 14.70 -8.93 17.49
CA GLY A 3 14.22 -9.03 16.12
C GLY A 3 12.91 -8.28 15.90
N TYR A 4 12.74 -7.75 14.71
CA TYR A 4 11.48 -7.21 14.20
C TYR A 4 10.82 -8.25 13.27
N LEU A 5 9.53 -8.08 13.00
CA LEU A 5 8.83 -8.86 11.99
C LEU A 5 9.33 -8.45 10.60
N ASP A 6 9.79 -9.42 9.85
CA ASP A 6 10.26 -9.22 8.48
C ASP A 6 9.28 -9.87 7.51
N ASP A 7 8.56 -9.06 6.80
CA ASP A 7 7.67 -9.50 5.74
C ASP A 7 8.46 -10.00 4.53
N ALA A 8 7.94 -10.99 3.83
CA ALA A 8 8.50 -11.47 2.57
C ALA A 8 7.46 -11.50 1.46
N ILE A 9 7.90 -11.23 0.24
CA ILE A 9 7.10 -11.47 -0.96
C ILE A 9 7.51 -12.80 -1.57
N VAL A 10 6.51 -13.62 -1.92
CA VAL A 10 6.74 -14.95 -2.49
C VAL A 10 5.90 -15.11 -3.75
N LYS A 11 6.53 -15.60 -4.82
CA LYS A 11 5.84 -16.01 -6.05
C LYS A 11 5.87 -17.53 -6.17
N LEU A 12 4.71 -18.13 -6.36
CA LEU A 12 4.55 -19.57 -6.46
C LEU A 12 4.07 -19.99 -7.84
N THR A 13 4.38 -21.22 -8.23
CA THR A 13 3.68 -21.93 -9.31
C THR A 13 2.28 -22.36 -8.84
N PRO A 14 1.36 -22.75 -9.75
CA PRO A 14 0.08 -23.34 -9.36
C PRO A 14 0.20 -24.62 -8.48
N ASP A 15 1.33 -25.31 -8.56
CA ASP A 15 1.63 -26.52 -7.78
C ASP A 15 2.30 -26.19 -6.43
N GLY A 16 2.52 -24.91 -6.12
CA GLY A 16 3.08 -24.43 -4.84
C GLY A 16 4.61 -24.38 -4.80
N GLU A 17 5.31 -24.54 -5.92
CA GLU A 17 6.77 -24.37 -5.97
C GLU A 17 7.16 -22.91 -5.90
N ILE A 18 8.16 -22.57 -5.09
CA ILE A 18 8.67 -21.20 -4.95
C ILE A 18 9.48 -20.82 -6.20
N LEU A 19 9.00 -19.83 -6.92
CA LEU A 19 9.69 -19.22 -8.08
C LEU A 19 10.55 -18.02 -7.69
N TYR A 20 10.15 -17.31 -6.65
CA TYR A 20 10.82 -16.12 -6.15
C TYR A 20 10.43 -15.91 -4.69
N GLU A 21 11.41 -15.54 -3.87
CA GLU A 21 11.21 -15.16 -2.47
C GLU A 21 12.19 -14.05 -2.13
N LYS A 22 11.72 -12.98 -1.50
CA LYS A 22 12.58 -11.87 -1.06
C LYS A 22 12.02 -11.25 0.22
N SER A 23 12.89 -11.07 1.20
CA SER A 23 12.63 -10.25 2.38
C SER A 23 12.40 -8.79 1.99
N VAL A 24 11.37 -8.16 2.52
CA VAL A 24 11.08 -6.75 2.20
C VAL A 24 12.01 -5.82 2.96
N SER A 25 12.46 -6.19 4.15
CA SER A 25 13.54 -5.48 4.82
C SER A 25 14.82 -5.47 3.98
N GLN A 26 15.15 -6.59 3.34
CA GLN A 26 16.32 -6.63 2.46
C GLN A 26 16.11 -5.77 1.20
N ILE A 27 14.88 -5.71 0.63
CA ILE A 27 14.56 -4.77 -0.45
C ILE A 27 14.84 -3.33 -0.01
N PHE A 28 14.45 -2.96 1.21
CA PHE A 28 14.71 -1.61 1.74
C PHE A 28 16.21 -1.33 1.88
N ILE A 29 16.97 -2.27 2.44
CA ILE A 29 18.42 -2.14 2.63
C ILE A 29 19.12 -1.99 1.26
N ASP A 30 18.82 -2.88 0.32
CA ASP A 30 19.44 -2.89 -1.02
C ASP A 30 19.13 -1.61 -1.81
N ASN A 31 18.00 -0.94 -1.51
CA ASN A 31 17.57 0.31 -2.15
C ASN A 31 17.84 1.57 -1.30
N GLY A 32 18.69 1.49 -0.28
CA GLY A 32 19.13 2.65 0.53
C GLY A 32 18.06 3.21 1.48
N LEU A 33 17.04 2.41 1.81
CA LEU A 33 15.96 2.79 2.73
C LEU A 33 16.11 2.18 4.12
N GLU A 34 17.29 1.64 4.47
CA GLU A 34 17.58 1.03 5.77
C GLU A 34 17.19 1.92 6.96
N HIS A 35 17.34 3.24 6.81
CA HIS A 35 16.97 4.20 7.84
C HIS A 35 15.50 4.18 8.22
N LEU A 36 14.61 3.72 7.34
CA LEU A 36 13.19 3.55 7.64
C LEU A 36 12.89 2.34 8.52
N LEU A 37 13.81 1.39 8.60
CA LEU A 37 13.71 0.21 9.46
C LEU A 37 14.26 0.47 10.86
N PHE A 38 15.39 1.19 10.97
CA PHE A 38 16.19 1.24 12.19
C PHE A 38 16.39 2.63 12.78
N ALA A 39 15.98 3.69 12.10
CA ALA A 39 16.19 5.06 12.55
C ALA A 39 14.88 5.78 12.93
N TYR A 40 13.88 5.05 13.38
CA TYR A 40 12.57 5.59 13.71
C TYR A 40 12.55 6.23 15.12
N GLY A 41 13.14 7.41 15.22
CA GLY A 41 13.15 8.17 16.47
C GLY A 41 13.78 7.41 17.64
N SER A 42 13.14 7.50 18.81
CA SER A 42 13.59 6.80 20.04
C SER A 42 12.81 5.52 20.33
N PHE A 43 12.00 5.05 19.40
CA PHE A 43 11.14 3.90 19.61
C PHE A 43 11.52 2.76 18.67
N PHE A 44 11.58 1.55 19.23
CA PHE A 44 11.68 0.33 18.46
C PHE A 44 10.26 -0.05 17.98
N ASP A 45 10.09 -0.21 16.67
CA ASP A 45 8.88 -0.75 16.09
C ASP A 45 9.11 -2.23 15.77
N PRO A 46 8.36 -3.16 16.39
CA PRO A 46 8.51 -4.58 16.12
C PRO A 46 7.96 -4.99 14.74
N ASP A 47 7.20 -4.14 14.06
CA ASP A 47 6.60 -4.37 12.75
C ASP A 47 6.73 -3.12 11.85
N PRO A 48 7.99 -2.77 11.49
CA PRO A 48 8.27 -1.47 10.89
C PRO A 48 7.73 -1.31 9.46
N ILE A 49 7.47 -2.40 8.76
CA ILE A 49 7.01 -2.41 7.36
C ILE A 49 5.51 -2.63 7.28
N HIS A 50 5.03 -3.71 7.84
CA HIS A 50 3.62 -4.11 7.84
C HIS A 50 3.02 -4.10 6.43
N ILE A 51 3.45 -5.06 5.58
CA ILE A 51 2.82 -5.25 4.26
C ILE A 51 1.38 -5.68 4.45
N ASN A 52 0.47 -5.01 3.78
CA ASN A 52 -0.94 -5.34 3.84
C ASN A 52 -1.60 -5.56 2.48
N ASP A 53 -0.88 -5.26 1.39
CA ASP A 53 -1.35 -5.60 0.04
C ASP A 53 -0.21 -5.75 -0.96
N ILE A 54 -0.41 -6.67 -1.93
CA ILE A 54 0.47 -6.94 -3.06
C ILE A 54 -0.36 -6.96 -4.34
N GLN A 55 -0.13 -6.00 -5.23
CA GLN A 55 -0.79 -5.93 -6.53
C GLN A 55 0.21 -6.24 -7.65
N PRO A 56 0.18 -7.46 -8.25
CA PRO A 56 1.01 -7.80 -9.38
C PRO A 56 0.63 -7.04 -10.65
N VAL A 57 1.63 -6.67 -11.45
CA VAL A 57 1.47 -6.08 -12.76
C VAL A 57 1.45 -7.17 -13.83
N ASN A 58 0.36 -7.24 -14.61
CA ASN A 58 0.12 -8.32 -15.57
C ASN A 58 0.35 -7.92 -17.04
N PHE A 59 0.74 -6.68 -17.31
CA PHE A 59 0.96 -6.13 -18.65
C PHE A 59 2.15 -5.18 -18.68
N ASP A 60 2.69 -4.94 -19.86
CA ASP A 60 3.73 -3.93 -20.10
C ASP A 60 3.10 -2.57 -20.35
N GLY A 61 3.63 -1.53 -19.71
CA GLY A 61 3.23 -0.13 -19.88
C GLY A 61 4.43 0.80 -19.92
N GLU A 62 4.15 2.10 -19.96
CA GLU A 62 5.19 3.13 -19.93
C GLU A 62 5.88 3.19 -18.54
N TYR A 63 5.10 3.00 -17.45
CA TYR A 63 5.57 3.18 -16.07
C TYR A 63 5.98 1.89 -15.38
N TRP A 64 5.58 0.74 -15.91
CA TRP A 64 5.85 -0.59 -15.33
C TRP A 64 5.95 -1.67 -16.40
N LYS A 65 6.46 -2.82 -16.01
CA LYS A 65 6.55 -4.01 -16.84
C LYS A 65 5.77 -5.16 -16.21
N LYS A 66 5.33 -6.09 -17.04
CA LYS A 66 4.77 -7.36 -16.57
C LYS A 66 5.74 -8.07 -15.63
N GLY A 67 5.27 -8.39 -14.43
CA GLY A 67 6.07 -9.00 -13.37
C GLY A 67 6.58 -8.02 -12.32
N ASP A 68 6.46 -6.72 -12.52
CA ASP A 68 6.59 -5.73 -11.44
C ASP A 68 5.47 -5.93 -10.43
N VAL A 69 5.63 -5.43 -9.20
CA VAL A 69 4.62 -5.50 -8.15
C VAL A 69 4.49 -4.17 -7.41
N PHE A 70 3.27 -3.76 -7.15
CA PHE A 70 3.02 -2.72 -6.17
C PHE A 70 2.90 -3.36 -4.78
N LEU A 71 3.51 -2.73 -3.78
CA LEU A 71 3.42 -3.14 -2.38
C LEU A 71 2.85 -1.99 -1.56
N SER A 72 1.86 -2.30 -0.72
CA SER A 72 1.32 -1.39 0.29
C SER A 72 1.97 -1.71 1.64
N LEU A 73 2.66 -0.72 2.20
CA LEU A 73 3.48 -0.83 3.41
C LEU A 73 2.87 0.10 4.47
N ALA A 74 1.91 -0.43 5.25
CA ALA A 74 1.13 0.39 6.16
C ALA A 74 1.96 0.98 7.31
N GLY A 75 2.91 0.22 7.85
CA GLY A 75 3.82 0.70 8.90
C GLY A 75 4.59 1.96 8.49
N GLN A 76 4.94 2.07 7.22
CA GLN A 76 5.64 3.22 6.65
C GLN A 76 4.69 4.26 6.02
N SER A 77 3.38 4.01 5.98
CA SER A 77 2.44 4.83 5.18
C SER A 77 2.99 5.06 3.77
N MET A 78 3.42 3.97 3.13
CA MET A 78 4.14 4.00 1.86
C MET A 78 3.56 3.01 0.86
N VAL A 79 3.54 3.40 -0.41
CA VAL A 79 3.34 2.51 -1.55
C VAL A 79 4.59 2.52 -2.39
N ILE A 80 5.05 1.36 -2.82
CA ILE A 80 6.20 1.22 -3.74
C ILE A 80 5.81 0.44 -4.98
N LEU A 81 6.49 0.73 -6.09
CA LEU A 81 6.57 -0.13 -7.28
C LEU A 81 7.94 -0.80 -7.28
N PHE A 82 7.95 -2.10 -7.14
CA PHE A 82 9.15 -2.92 -7.06
C PHE A 82 9.29 -3.82 -8.28
N ARG A 83 10.50 -3.96 -8.81
CA ARG A 83 10.84 -4.86 -9.91
C ARG A 83 11.63 -6.07 -9.42
N PRO A 84 11.02 -7.26 -9.28
CA PRO A 84 11.71 -8.44 -8.79
C PRO A 84 12.91 -8.87 -9.66
N SER A 85 12.85 -8.63 -10.97
CA SER A 85 13.93 -9.05 -11.90
C SER A 85 15.23 -8.27 -11.76
N THR A 86 15.20 -7.06 -11.22
CA THR A 86 16.38 -6.22 -10.96
C THR A 86 16.55 -5.89 -9.48
N GLU A 87 15.58 -6.25 -8.65
CA GLU A 87 15.51 -5.96 -7.21
C GLU A 87 15.52 -4.45 -6.89
N GLU A 88 14.96 -3.64 -7.79
CA GLU A 88 14.92 -2.19 -7.68
C GLU A 88 13.53 -1.67 -7.30
N ILE A 89 13.49 -0.69 -6.39
CA ILE A 89 12.31 0.15 -6.16
C ILE A 89 12.29 1.23 -7.24
N LEU A 90 11.37 1.10 -8.20
CA LEU A 90 11.25 2.01 -9.34
C LEU A 90 10.54 3.32 -8.97
N TRP A 91 9.62 3.24 -8.02
CA TRP A 91 8.85 4.38 -7.57
C TRP A 91 8.37 4.15 -6.13
N LYS A 92 8.22 5.25 -5.38
CA LYS A 92 7.66 5.23 -4.03
C LYS A 92 6.87 6.50 -3.74
N ARG A 93 5.85 6.35 -2.88
CA ARG A 93 5.03 7.46 -2.40
C ARG A 93 4.68 7.28 -0.93
N GLN A 94 4.90 8.36 -0.15
CA GLN A 94 4.47 8.48 1.26
C GLN A 94 3.58 9.74 1.48
N LYS A 95 3.51 10.63 0.49
CA LYS A 95 2.83 11.91 0.62
C LYS A 95 1.31 11.74 0.61
N ASN A 96 0.65 12.24 1.66
CA ASN A 96 -0.81 12.24 1.81
C ASN A 96 -1.45 10.84 1.84
N ILE A 97 -0.72 9.85 2.30
CA ILE A 97 -1.21 8.51 2.60
C ILE A 97 -0.98 8.23 4.08
N PHE A 98 -1.98 7.65 4.73
CA PHE A 98 -1.91 7.36 6.17
C PHE A 98 -2.49 5.99 6.45
N TYR A 99 -1.59 5.02 6.71
CA TYR A 99 -1.94 3.63 7.04
C TYR A 99 -2.84 2.98 5.99
N GLN A 100 -2.49 3.18 4.72
CA GLN A 100 -3.27 2.75 3.56
C GLN A 100 -3.31 1.22 3.42
N HIS A 101 -4.33 0.76 2.70
CA HIS A 101 -4.52 -0.61 2.26
C HIS A 101 -4.88 -0.63 0.78
N ASP A 102 -5.02 -1.83 0.21
CA ASP A 102 -5.64 -2.12 -1.09
C ASP A 102 -5.22 -1.19 -2.24
N ILE A 103 -4.24 -1.67 -3.00
CA ILE A 103 -3.78 -1.02 -4.23
C ILE A 103 -4.42 -1.72 -5.43
N ASN A 104 -4.99 -0.97 -6.36
CA ASN A 104 -5.48 -1.52 -7.60
C ASN A 104 -4.94 -0.75 -8.81
N ILE A 105 -4.54 -1.46 -9.86
CA ILE A 105 -4.22 -0.85 -11.16
C ILE A 105 -5.54 -0.55 -11.87
N ILE A 106 -5.78 0.72 -12.19
CA ILE A 106 -6.99 1.16 -12.90
C ILE A 106 -6.80 1.03 -14.41
N ASN A 107 -5.68 1.54 -14.92
CA ASN A 107 -5.33 1.57 -16.33
C ASN A 107 -3.79 1.67 -16.49
N GLU A 108 -3.31 2.01 -17.69
CA GLU A 108 -1.86 2.09 -18.00
C GLU A 108 -1.11 3.24 -17.31
N GLU A 109 -1.84 4.21 -16.74
CA GLU A 109 -1.25 5.42 -16.13
C GLU A 109 -1.66 5.60 -14.66
N GLU A 110 -2.65 4.83 -14.15
CA GLU A 110 -3.29 5.13 -12.86
C GLU A 110 -3.42 3.91 -11.96
N ILE A 111 -3.21 4.17 -10.67
CA ILE A 111 -3.52 3.24 -9.58
C ILE A 111 -4.51 3.88 -8.62
N SER A 112 -5.34 3.07 -7.95
CA SER A 112 -6.08 3.50 -6.76
C SER A 112 -5.44 2.95 -5.49
N ILE A 113 -5.60 3.69 -4.40
CA ILE A 113 -5.10 3.37 -3.06
C ILE A 113 -6.23 3.63 -2.08
N PHE A 114 -6.62 2.63 -1.29
CA PHE A 114 -7.53 2.83 -0.18
C PHE A 114 -6.76 3.42 1.00
N ASN A 115 -6.97 4.71 1.27
CA ASN A 115 -6.33 5.45 2.34
C ASN A 115 -7.20 5.40 3.60
N ASN A 116 -6.80 4.67 4.61
CA ASN A 116 -7.54 4.62 5.88
C ASN A 116 -7.56 5.95 6.61
N ASN A 117 -6.65 6.86 6.25
CA ASN A 117 -6.54 8.18 6.87
C ASN A 117 -6.34 8.11 8.39
N LYS A 118 -5.75 6.98 8.83
CA LYS A 118 -5.51 6.68 10.24
C LYS A 118 -4.27 7.39 10.75
N ARG A 119 -4.41 8.07 11.87
CA ARG A 119 -3.30 8.76 12.55
C ARG A 119 -3.12 8.21 13.95
N LEU A 120 -1.88 8.03 14.35
CA LEU A 120 -1.52 7.62 15.71
C LEU A 120 -1.16 8.87 16.51
N PHE A 121 -1.87 9.13 17.61
CA PHE A 121 -1.53 10.16 18.58
C PHE A 121 -1.20 9.55 19.92
N TYR A 122 -0.25 10.16 20.63
CA TYR A 122 0.07 9.77 22.00
C TYR A 122 -1.20 9.70 22.86
N GLN A 123 -1.44 8.53 23.50
CA GLN A 123 -2.59 8.20 24.33
C GLN A 123 -3.99 8.16 23.66
N LYS A 124 -4.08 8.33 22.36
CA LYS A 124 -5.33 8.06 21.64
C LYS A 124 -5.19 6.77 20.82
N LYS A 125 -6.14 5.86 21.01
CA LYS A 125 -6.32 4.75 20.08
C LYS A 125 -6.71 5.32 18.71
N ASP A 126 -6.50 4.55 17.69
CA ASP A 126 -6.80 4.79 16.29
C ASP A 126 -7.74 5.98 16.00
N TYR A 127 -7.20 7.01 15.40
CA TYR A 127 -7.95 8.20 15.00
C TYR A 127 -7.97 8.29 13.48
N ILE A 128 -9.17 8.36 12.91
CA ILE A 128 -9.35 8.65 11.49
C ILE A 128 -9.61 10.13 11.36
N ASP A 129 -8.79 10.81 10.55
CA ASP A 129 -8.98 12.24 10.28
C ASP A 129 -10.00 12.41 9.16
N GLY A 130 -11.24 12.69 9.52
CA GLY A 130 -12.37 12.74 8.60
C GLY A 130 -12.88 11.35 8.25
N HIS A 131 -12.76 10.93 6.99
CA HIS A 131 -13.24 9.66 6.46
C HIS A 131 -12.13 8.94 5.70
N ASN A 132 -12.33 7.66 5.40
CA ASN A 132 -11.47 6.96 4.47
C ASN A 132 -11.56 7.60 3.08
N GLU A 133 -10.55 7.39 2.26
CA GLU A 133 -10.44 7.93 0.91
C GLU A 133 -10.06 6.84 -0.08
N VAL A 134 -10.56 6.92 -1.29
CA VAL A 134 -9.98 6.20 -2.42
C VAL A 134 -9.21 7.23 -3.24
N LEU A 135 -7.88 7.17 -3.16
CA LEU A 135 -6.99 8.07 -3.88
C LEU A 135 -6.63 7.47 -5.22
N ILE A 136 -6.66 8.27 -6.28
CA ILE A 136 -6.13 7.93 -7.60
C ILE A 136 -4.81 8.67 -7.78
N TYR A 137 -3.74 7.93 -8.02
CA TYR A 137 -2.46 8.50 -8.46
C TYR A 137 -2.27 8.27 -9.96
N ASN A 138 -2.04 9.36 -10.69
CA ASN A 138 -1.75 9.31 -12.12
C ASN A 138 -0.24 9.51 -12.34
N PHE A 139 0.42 8.53 -12.93
CA PHE A 139 1.88 8.50 -13.14
C PHE A 139 2.35 9.54 -14.16
N LYS A 140 1.55 9.83 -15.19
CA LYS A 140 1.89 10.80 -16.23
C LYS A 140 1.88 12.23 -15.72
N THR A 141 0.85 12.58 -14.96
CA THR A 141 0.71 13.93 -14.40
C THR A 141 1.34 14.09 -13.03
N GLN A 142 1.65 12.99 -12.35
CA GLN A 142 2.11 12.92 -10.96
C GLN A 142 1.13 13.55 -9.95
N GLN A 143 -0.15 13.62 -10.33
CA GLN A 143 -1.20 14.19 -9.50
C GLN A 143 -1.96 13.12 -8.73
N VAL A 144 -2.55 13.55 -7.62
CA VAL A 144 -3.48 12.74 -6.82
C VAL A 144 -4.83 13.40 -6.81
N SER A 145 -5.86 12.60 -6.97
CA SER A 145 -7.26 13.01 -6.79
C SER A 145 -7.99 12.01 -5.89
N SER A 146 -9.03 12.47 -5.22
CA SER A 146 -9.92 11.60 -4.43
C SER A 146 -11.09 11.17 -5.30
N TYR A 147 -11.43 9.88 -5.23
CA TYR A 147 -12.53 9.30 -5.98
C TYR A 147 -13.78 9.16 -5.12
N LEU A 148 -14.90 9.71 -5.57
CA LEU A 148 -16.22 9.67 -4.93
C LEU A 148 -16.20 10.07 -3.42
N GLN A 149 -15.31 10.97 -3.02
CA GLN A 149 -15.09 11.36 -1.61
C GLN A 149 -16.38 11.78 -0.90
N LYS A 150 -17.24 12.60 -1.56
CA LYS A 150 -18.54 13.01 -0.99
C LYS A 150 -19.49 11.86 -0.71
N SER A 151 -19.38 10.76 -1.44
CA SER A 151 -20.16 9.55 -1.19
C SER A 151 -19.61 8.79 0.01
N LEU A 152 -18.28 8.67 0.15
CA LEU A 152 -17.66 8.07 1.32
C LEU A 152 -17.99 8.84 2.60
N GLU A 153 -18.01 10.17 2.54
CA GLU A 153 -18.43 11.04 3.64
C GLU A 153 -19.91 10.85 4.01
N ARG A 154 -20.80 10.80 3.02
CA ARG A 154 -22.23 10.59 3.22
C ARG A 154 -22.54 9.24 3.87
N GLU A 155 -21.83 8.19 3.45
CA GLU A 155 -21.98 6.84 3.99
C GLU A 155 -21.18 6.61 5.28
N ASP A 156 -20.48 7.63 5.78
CA ASP A 156 -19.65 7.61 6.98
C ASP A 156 -18.61 6.49 7.00
N VAL A 157 -17.86 6.32 5.90
CA VAL A 157 -16.86 5.26 5.74
C VAL A 157 -15.63 5.57 6.58
N ARG A 158 -15.33 4.76 7.61
CA ARG A 158 -14.30 5.05 8.64
C ARG A 158 -13.56 3.82 9.18
N THR A 159 -13.29 2.81 8.39
CA THR A 159 -12.52 1.67 8.92
C THR A 159 -11.09 2.09 9.28
N PRO A 160 -10.63 1.88 10.55
CA PRO A 160 -9.31 2.31 11.02
C PRO A 160 -8.18 1.40 10.54
N GLY A 161 -8.48 0.16 10.18
CA GLY A 161 -7.53 -0.80 9.64
C GLY A 161 -8.18 -1.66 8.59
N GLN A 162 -7.38 -2.36 7.80
CA GLN A 162 -7.86 -3.16 6.68
C GLN A 162 -8.77 -2.35 5.74
N GLY A 163 -9.80 -2.98 5.17
CA GLY A 163 -10.71 -2.33 4.21
C GLY A 163 -10.20 -2.36 2.78
N ARG A 164 -11.12 -2.21 1.85
CA ARG A 164 -10.82 -2.21 0.41
C ARG A 164 -11.66 -1.19 -0.32
N GLY A 165 -11.11 -0.63 -1.41
CA GLY A 165 -11.81 0.32 -2.26
C GLY A 165 -11.53 0.07 -3.73
N LYS A 166 -12.39 -0.73 -4.38
CA LYS A 166 -12.22 -1.10 -5.79
C LYS A 166 -13.14 -0.32 -6.71
N ILE A 167 -12.55 0.40 -7.66
CA ILE A 167 -13.29 1.05 -8.74
C ILE A 167 -13.63 -0.01 -9.80
N LEU A 168 -14.92 -0.16 -10.09
CA LEU A 168 -15.43 -1.11 -11.08
C LEU A 168 -15.38 -0.52 -12.50
N SER A 169 -15.47 -1.38 -13.52
CA SER A 169 -15.39 -0.96 -14.92
C SER A 169 -16.49 0.01 -15.39
N ASN A 170 -17.62 0.03 -14.68
CA ASN A 170 -18.72 0.97 -14.93
C ASN A 170 -18.58 2.30 -14.16
N GLY A 171 -17.50 2.47 -13.39
CA GLY A 171 -17.26 3.64 -12.56
C GLY A 171 -17.86 3.56 -11.15
N ASP A 172 -18.57 2.50 -10.79
CA ASP A 172 -19.02 2.31 -9.42
C ASP A 172 -17.83 2.01 -8.49
N LEU A 173 -17.98 2.34 -7.22
CA LEU A 173 -17.00 2.05 -6.19
C LEU A 173 -17.54 0.99 -5.23
N PHE A 174 -16.86 -0.14 -5.16
CA PHE A 174 -17.06 -1.14 -4.11
C PHE A 174 -16.16 -0.80 -2.93
N VAL A 175 -16.73 -0.72 -1.72
CA VAL A 175 -15.98 -0.49 -0.47
C VAL A 175 -16.30 -1.60 0.52
N GLU A 176 -15.27 -2.10 1.18
CA GLU A 176 -15.37 -3.02 2.30
C GLU A 176 -14.85 -2.30 3.56
N GLU A 177 -15.68 -2.22 4.58
CA GLU A 177 -15.30 -1.76 5.92
C GLU A 177 -15.19 -2.94 6.87
N THR A 178 -14.02 -3.52 6.96
CA THR A 178 -13.78 -4.76 7.72
C THR A 178 -14.13 -4.61 9.20
N ASP A 179 -13.82 -3.47 9.81
CA ASP A 179 -14.07 -3.24 11.24
C ASP A 179 -15.56 -3.07 11.58
N TYR A 180 -16.40 -2.80 10.58
CA TYR A 180 -17.84 -2.57 10.75
C TYR A 180 -18.72 -3.62 10.06
N ALA A 181 -18.11 -4.62 9.42
CA ALA A 181 -18.79 -5.70 8.68
C ALA A 181 -19.78 -5.20 7.61
N ARG A 182 -19.40 -4.19 6.85
CA ARG A 182 -20.18 -3.64 5.74
C ARG A 182 -19.30 -3.26 4.53
#